data_6fe05b0023be56e2c65d5eaa927f711a
#
_entry.id   6fe05b0023be56e2c65d5eaa927f711a
#
_cell.length_a   1.000
_cell.length_b   1.000
_cell.length_c   1.000
_cell.angle_alpha   90.00
_cell.angle_beta   90.00
_cell.angle_gamma   90.00
#
_symmetry.space_group_name_H-M   'P 1'
#
loop_
_entity.id
_entity.type
_entity.pdbx_description
1 polymer ?
#
loop_
_entity_poly.entity_id
_entity_poly.type
_entity_poly.pdbx_seq_one_letter_code
_entity_poly.pdbx_strand_id
1 'polypeptide(L)'
;MSVVPDTLKGVSRTLRIASVNVNGIRAAVRNGMAGWLDSAGVDVLTLQEVRAELTHLESALPGWELVHDESLSKGRSGVAVASRIPITASRIELGDEGVDSRGRWIEADVEVDGEQLTVVSAYVHSGEDGTPRQDAKYGFLDAMSVRLGELAQNDALALVTGDLNVGHRPLDIKNWRGNQKKAGFLPRERSYFDRFFGDAGALVTGVDGVEGVGLGWVDVGRRFAGEVDGPYTWWSNRGQAFDNDTGWRIDYHMATPTLATRVADYRVARAASYAERWSDHAPVVADYRLGV
;
A
#
# COMPACT_ATOMS: atom_id res chain seq x y z
N MET A 1 5.21 16.07 52.25
CA MET A 1 4.35 15.51 51.18
C MET A 1 4.75 16.20 49.89
N SER A 2 5.55 15.52 49.09
CA SER A 2 5.98 16.03 47.80
C SER A 2 4.91 15.66 46.76
N VAL A 3 4.27 16.66 46.16
CA VAL A 3 3.30 16.49 45.06
C VAL A 3 4.13 16.21 43.83
N VAL A 4 4.10 14.98 43.34
CA VAL A 4 4.61 14.61 42.01
C VAL A 4 3.73 15.32 40.99
N PRO A 5 4.29 16.08 40.05
CA PRO A 5 3.48 16.71 38.98
C PRO A 5 2.84 15.64 38.10
N ASP A 6 1.55 15.83 37.87
CA ASP A 6 0.74 15.03 36.95
C ASP A 6 1.41 14.96 35.55
N THR A 7 1.72 13.75 35.14
CA THR A 7 2.40 13.46 33.88
C THR A 7 1.62 14.07 32.73
N LEU A 8 2.31 14.87 31.93
CA LEU A 8 1.90 15.40 30.64
C LEU A 8 1.16 14.31 29.85
N LYS A 9 -0.14 14.44 29.68
CA LYS A 9 -0.90 13.68 28.68
C LYS A 9 -0.25 13.98 27.34
N GLY A 10 0.29 12.94 26.70
CA GLY A 10 1.03 13.06 25.46
C GLY A 10 0.23 13.81 24.40
N VAL A 11 0.87 14.77 23.78
CA VAL A 11 0.33 15.41 22.57
C VAL A 11 0.39 14.34 21.48
N SER A 12 -0.76 13.85 21.02
CA SER A 12 -0.80 12.84 19.96
C SER A 12 -0.04 13.36 18.74
N ARG A 13 0.92 12.57 18.24
CA ARG A 13 1.69 12.89 17.04
C ARG A 13 0.92 12.41 15.82
N THR A 14 0.78 13.29 14.84
CA THR A 14 0.27 12.89 13.52
C THR A 14 1.44 12.41 12.66
N LEU A 15 1.37 11.16 12.22
CA LEU A 15 2.31 10.52 11.31
C LEU A 15 1.71 10.50 9.91
N ARG A 16 2.37 11.14 8.96
CA ARG A 16 1.96 11.12 7.56
C ARG A 16 2.67 10.02 6.80
N ILE A 17 1.91 9.07 6.29
CA ILE A 17 2.41 7.94 5.51
C ILE A 17 1.94 8.07 4.08
N ALA A 18 2.87 7.92 3.13
CA ALA A 18 2.57 7.90 1.71
C ALA A 18 3.00 6.58 1.07
N SER A 19 2.23 6.12 0.10
CA SER A 19 2.57 4.96 -0.73
C SER A 19 2.49 5.33 -2.20
N VAL A 20 3.46 4.88 -2.99
CA VAL A 20 3.42 5.10 -4.44
C VAL A 20 4.25 4.08 -5.21
N ASN A 21 3.66 3.53 -6.26
CA ASN A 21 4.40 2.84 -7.31
C ASN A 21 5.12 3.89 -8.17
N VAL A 22 6.45 3.91 -8.13
CA VAL A 22 7.27 4.94 -8.81
C VAL A 22 7.59 4.60 -10.27
N ASN A 23 7.27 3.40 -10.72
CA ASN A 23 7.57 2.92 -12.07
C ASN A 23 9.04 3.18 -12.49
N GLY A 24 9.95 2.97 -11.52
CA GLY A 24 11.38 3.23 -11.62
C GLY A 24 11.82 4.54 -10.97
N ILE A 25 12.50 4.44 -9.82
CA ILE A 25 12.90 5.59 -8.97
C ILE A 25 13.71 6.64 -9.75
N ARG A 26 14.61 6.22 -10.64
CA ARG A 26 15.44 7.15 -11.45
C ARG A 26 14.59 8.01 -12.39
N ALA A 27 13.54 7.43 -12.97
CA ALA A 27 12.60 8.16 -13.81
C ALA A 27 11.72 9.09 -12.99
N ALA A 28 11.19 8.62 -11.87
CA ALA A 28 10.35 9.41 -10.97
C ALA A 28 11.07 10.66 -10.46
N VAL A 29 12.33 10.53 -10.01
CA VAL A 29 13.15 11.66 -9.56
C VAL A 29 13.38 12.67 -10.69
N ARG A 30 13.78 12.19 -11.87
CA ARG A 30 13.98 13.07 -13.04
C ARG A 30 12.72 13.83 -13.45
N ASN A 31 11.56 13.22 -13.24
CA ASN A 31 10.25 13.78 -13.64
C ASN A 31 9.57 14.61 -12.55
N GLY A 32 10.21 14.83 -11.38
CA GLY A 32 9.70 15.78 -10.39
C GLY A 32 9.25 15.21 -9.04
N MET A 33 9.49 13.92 -8.77
CA MET A 33 9.15 13.29 -7.48
C MET A 33 9.71 14.07 -6.29
N ALA A 34 10.95 14.59 -6.37
CA ALA A 34 11.59 15.31 -5.28
C ALA A 34 10.80 16.56 -4.86
N GLY A 35 10.35 17.37 -5.84
CA GLY A 35 9.55 18.57 -5.54
C GLY A 35 8.19 18.26 -4.89
N TRP A 36 7.56 17.14 -5.29
CA TRP A 36 6.37 16.67 -4.61
C TRP A 36 6.68 16.27 -3.17
N LEU A 37 7.73 15.49 -2.95
CA LEU A 37 8.12 14.98 -1.62
C LEU A 37 8.46 16.12 -0.64
N ASP A 38 9.16 17.15 -1.11
CA ASP A 38 9.51 18.33 -0.31
C ASP A 38 8.27 19.07 0.20
N SER A 39 7.20 19.09 -0.59
CA SER A 39 5.94 19.78 -0.24
C SER A 39 4.94 18.91 0.51
N ALA A 40 5.06 17.58 0.41
CA ALA A 40 4.04 16.65 0.93
C ALA A 40 4.11 16.45 2.45
N GLY A 41 5.27 16.74 3.10
CA GLY A 41 5.47 16.59 4.54
C GLY A 41 5.32 15.14 5.01
N VAL A 42 5.83 14.18 4.22
CA VAL A 42 5.74 12.74 4.49
C VAL A 42 6.78 12.34 5.55
N ASP A 43 6.36 11.55 6.53
CA ASP A 43 7.23 10.96 7.56
C ASP A 43 7.70 9.55 7.18
N VAL A 44 6.81 8.74 6.58
CA VAL A 44 7.11 7.39 6.10
C VAL A 44 6.61 7.25 4.66
N LEU A 45 7.47 6.78 3.77
CA LEU A 45 7.20 6.60 2.35
C LEU A 45 7.42 5.15 1.95
N THR A 46 6.40 4.50 1.41
CA THR A 46 6.50 3.16 0.84
C THR A 46 6.53 3.23 -0.68
N LEU A 47 7.45 2.50 -1.28
CA LEU A 47 7.73 2.56 -2.71
C LEU A 47 7.57 1.17 -3.34
N GLN A 48 6.96 1.12 -4.51
CA GLN A 48 6.84 -0.06 -5.34
C GLN A 48 7.45 0.21 -6.71
N GLU A 49 7.86 -0.85 -7.39
CA GLU A 49 8.57 -0.78 -8.68
C GLU A 49 9.78 0.16 -8.64
N VAL A 50 10.60 0.05 -7.60
CA VAL A 50 11.84 0.84 -7.44
C VAL A 50 12.77 0.63 -8.63
N ARG A 51 12.90 -0.62 -9.16
CA ARG A 51 13.64 -1.01 -10.36
C ARG A 51 15.10 -0.52 -10.38
N ALA A 52 15.71 -0.40 -9.20
CA ALA A 52 17.06 0.11 -9.04
C ALA A 52 17.71 -0.46 -7.78
N GLU A 53 19.01 -0.38 -7.68
CA GLU A 53 19.80 -0.75 -6.52
C GLU A 53 19.63 0.29 -5.39
N LEU A 54 19.93 -0.10 -4.15
CA LEU A 54 19.78 0.74 -2.95
C LEU A 54 20.46 2.12 -3.09
N THR A 55 21.64 2.18 -3.72
CA THR A 55 22.39 3.44 -3.92
C THR A 55 21.61 4.52 -4.67
N HIS A 56 20.67 4.12 -5.52
CA HIS A 56 19.77 5.07 -6.19
C HIS A 56 18.68 5.61 -5.26
N LEU A 57 18.22 4.80 -4.31
CA LEU A 57 17.28 5.25 -3.26
C LEU A 57 17.97 6.20 -2.30
N GLU A 58 19.18 5.88 -1.84
CA GLU A 58 20.00 6.74 -0.97
C GLU A 58 20.23 8.11 -1.61
N SER A 59 20.50 8.13 -2.92
CA SER A 59 20.68 9.37 -3.67
C SER A 59 19.36 10.16 -3.86
N ALA A 60 18.23 9.46 -3.99
CA ALA A 60 16.92 10.06 -4.18
C ALA A 60 16.31 10.59 -2.88
N LEU A 61 16.65 9.99 -1.75
CA LEU A 61 16.07 10.22 -0.43
C LEU A 61 17.17 10.49 0.63
N PRO A 62 17.94 11.57 0.46
CA PRO A 62 19.02 11.89 1.38
C PRO A 62 18.47 12.16 2.80
N GLY A 63 19.09 11.52 3.81
CA GLY A 63 18.70 11.69 5.21
C GLY A 63 17.48 10.87 5.65
N TRP A 64 16.98 9.98 4.81
CA TRP A 64 15.97 9.00 5.21
C TRP A 64 16.65 7.70 5.63
N GLU A 65 16.08 7.02 6.63
CA GLU A 65 16.39 5.61 6.86
C GLU A 65 15.67 4.76 5.81
N LEU A 66 16.38 3.77 5.27
CA LEU A 66 15.92 3.01 4.11
C LEU A 66 16.03 1.51 4.39
N VAL A 67 14.97 0.80 4.11
CA VAL A 67 14.99 -0.65 3.92
C VAL A 67 14.46 -0.97 2.53
N HIS A 68 15.11 -1.91 1.84
CA HIS A 68 14.84 -2.20 0.44
C HIS A 68 14.95 -3.68 0.17
N ASP A 69 13.97 -4.25 -0.53
CA ASP A 69 14.04 -5.58 -1.11
C ASP A 69 14.11 -5.45 -2.64
N GLU A 70 15.29 -5.77 -3.18
CA GLU A 70 15.53 -5.72 -4.62
C GLU A 70 15.01 -7.00 -5.29
N SER A 71 14.43 -6.86 -6.47
CA SER A 71 14.05 -7.99 -7.29
C SER A 71 15.25 -8.83 -7.71
N LEU A 72 15.10 -10.14 -7.77
CA LEU A 72 16.10 -11.05 -8.34
C LEU A 72 16.40 -10.74 -9.82
N SER A 73 15.45 -10.15 -10.53
CA SER A 73 15.59 -9.74 -11.93
C SER A 73 15.87 -8.24 -12.00
N LYS A 74 17.06 -7.86 -12.47
CA LYS A 74 17.46 -6.45 -12.58
C LYS A 74 16.44 -5.62 -13.36
N GLY A 75 16.14 -4.42 -12.80
CA GLY A 75 15.23 -3.46 -13.42
C GLY A 75 13.75 -3.85 -13.40
N ARG A 76 13.38 -4.85 -12.60
CA ARG A 76 11.99 -5.26 -12.37
C ARG A 76 11.64 -5.12 -10.91
N SER A 77 10.34 -4.93 -10.60
CA SER A 77 9.82 -4.80 -9.24
C SER A 77 10.73 -4.00 -8.27
N GLY A 78 10.90 -4.46 -7.05
CA GLY A 78 11.64 -3.78 -5.99
C GLY A 78 10.69 -2.94 -5.13
N VAL A 79 10.71 -3.19 -3.81
CA VAL A 79 9.91 -2.46 -2.83
C VAL A 79 10.83 -1.86 -1.77
N ALA A 80 10.43 -0.70 -1.23
CA ALA A 80 11.19 -0.07 -0.16
C ALA A 80 10.26 0.61 0.85
N VAL A 81 10.78 0.76 2.07
CA VAL A 81 10.24 1.69 3.06
C VAL A 81 11.34 2.70 3.38
N ALA A 82 11.01 3.97 3.23
CA ALA A 82 11.84 5.09 3.64
C ALA A 82 11.18 5.81 4.82
N SER A 83 11.93 6.13 5.86
CA SER A 83 11.41 6.73 7.08
C SER A 83 12.27 7.89 7.58
N ARG A 84 11.63 8.96 8.05
CA ARG A 84 12.26 10.03 8.83
C ARG A 84 12.29 9.72 10.33
N ILE A 85 11.66 8.62 10.72
CA ILE A 85 11.62 8.08 12.07
C ILE A 85 12.49 6.81 12.07
N PRO A 86 13.21 6.50 13.16
CA PRO A 86 14.04 5.31 13.21
C PRO A 86 13.28 4.01 12.88
N ILE A 87 13.84 3.19 12.01
CA ILE A 87 13.36 1.85 11.71
C ILE A 87 14.01 0.89 12.70
N THR A 88 13.21 0.26 13.56
CA THR A 88 13.71 -0.62 14.62
C THR A 88 13.91 -2.07 14.17
N ALA A 89 13.16 -2.52 13.16
CA ALA A 89 13.30 -3.83 12.54
C ALA A 89 12.76 -3.83 11.11
N SER A 90 13.21 -4.80 10.31
CA SER A 90 12.67 -5.03 8.96
C SER A 90 12.64 -6.51 8.60
N ARG A 91 11.72 -6.91 7.72
CA ARG A 91 11.51 -8.27 7.24
C ARG A 91 11.12 -8.23 5.76
N ILE A 92 11.65 -9.16 4.96
CA ILE A 92 11.42 -9.23 3.51
C ILE A 92 10.73 -10.53 3.08
N GLU A 93 10.44 -11.41 4.02
CA GLU A 93 9.88 -12.73 3.73
C GLU A 93 8.35 -12.67 3.77
N LEU A 94 7.72 -13.25 2.77
CA LEU A 94 6.28 -13.47 2.68
C LEU A 94 6.01 -14.92 2.27
N GLY A 95 5.44 -15.69 3.19
CA GLY A 95 5.13 -17.11 2.97
C GLY A 95 6.35 -18.03 2.98
N ASP A 96 6.12 -19.26 2.56
CA ASP A 96 7.12 -20.31 2.52
C ASP A 96 8.01 -20.24 1.26
N GLU A 97 9.04 -21.10 1.22
CA GLU A 97 9.87 -21.31 0.02
C GLU A 97 8.99 -21.62 -1.20
N GLY A 98 9.17 -20.86 -2.28
CA GLY A 98 8.43 -21.02 -3.54
C GLY A 98 7.42 -19.90 -3.83
N VAL A 99 7.10 -19.03 -2.87
CA VAL A 99 6.34 -17.80 -3.15
C VAL A 99 7.27 -16.78 -3.81
N ASP A 100 6.89 -16.27 -4.99
CA ASP A 100 7.64 -15.20 -5.67
C ASP A 100 7.37 -13.85 -5.01
N SER A 101 7.98 -13.63 -3.84
CA SER A 101 7.83 -12.42 -3.01
C SER A 101 9.02 -11.46 -3.07
N ARG A 102 10.15 -11.86 -3.68
CA ARG A 102 11.37 -11.04 -3.73
C ARG A 102 11.15 -9.76 -4.55
N GLY A 103 11.49 -8.63 -3.90
CA GLY A 103 11.21 -7.32 -4.46
C GLY A 103 9.73 -6.96 -4.51
N ARG A 104 8.89 -7.59 -3.66
CA ARG A 104 7.44 -7.40 -3.66
C ARG A 104 6.81 -7.23 -2.29
N TRP A 105 7.53 -7.57 -1.21
CA TRP A 105 7.06 -7.45 0.16
C TRP A 105 8.20 -7.05 1.07
N ILE A 106 8.04 -5.96 1.81
CA ILE A 106 8.95 -5.54 2.86
C ILE A 106 8.17 -4.92 4.00
N GLU A 107 8.49 -5.31 5.21
CA GLU A 107 7.96 -4.76 6.45
C GLU A 107 9.04 -3.93 7.14
N ALA A 108 8.63 -2.82 7.72
CA ALA A 108 9.46 -2.00 8.59
C ALA A 108 8.69 -1.66 9.86
N ASP A 109 9.32 -1.87 11.01
CA ASP A 109 8.78 -1.43 12.29
C ASP A 109 9.35 -0.05 12.62
N VAL A 110 8.47 0.90 12.91
CA VAL A 110 8.80 2.24 13.39
C VAL A 110 8.19 2.45 14.77
N GLU A 111 8.87 3.20 15.63
CA GLU A 111 8.36 3.53 16.97
C GLU A 111 8.04 5.02 17.05
N VAL A 112 6.84 5.33 17.52
CA VAL A 112 6.36 6.70 17.73
C VAL A 112 5.77 6.80 19.12
N ASP A 113 6.39 7.62 19.98
CA ASP A 113 5.94 7.89 21.34
C ASP A 113 5.67 6.61 22.18
N GLY A 114 6.50 5.58 21.98
CA GLY A 114 6.40 4.28 22.67
C GLY A 114 5.40 3.30 22.05
N GLU A 115 4.74 3.67 20.96
CA GLU A 115 3.89 2.75 20.20
C GLU A 115 4.64 2.23 18.95
N GLN A 116 4.64 0.93 18.76
CA GLN A 116 5.19 0.29 17.55
C GLN A 116 4.14 0.23 16.46
N LEU A 117 4.51 0.67 15.25
CA LEU A 117 3.74 0.53 14.04
C LEU A 117 4.53 -0.29 13.01
N THR A 118 3.94 -1.38 12.52
CA THR A 118 4.49 -2.11 11.36
C THR A 118 3.93 -1.51 10.07
N VAL A 119 4.81 -1.00 9.21
CA VAL A 119 4.46 -0.47 7.87
C VAL A 119 4.99 -1.42 6.82
N VAL A 120 4.13 -1.81 5.89
CA VAL A 120 4.46 -2.73 4.80
C VAL A 120 4.39 -2.02 3.47
N SER A 121 5.39 -2.22 2.62
CA SER A 121 5.33 -1.92 1.19
C SER A 121 5.11 -3.20 0.41
N ALA A 122 3.96 -3.32 -0.26
CA ALA A 122 3.56 -4.49 -1.03
C ALA A 122 3.39 -4.16 -2.52
N TYR A 123 3.90 -5.03 -3.38
CA TYR A 123 3.72 -4.98 -4.83
C TYR A 123 3.22 -6.32 -5.35
N VAL A 124 1.90 -6.48 -5.43
CA VAL A 124 1.26 -7.70 -5.92
C VAL A 124 1.51 -7.83 -7.42
N HIS A 125 1.70 -9.06 -7.90
CA HIS A 125 1.84 -9.33 -9.33
C HIS A 125 0.67 -8.76 -10.12
N SER A 126 0.92 -8.16 -11.28
CA SER A 126 -0.15 -7.68 -12.17
C SER A 126 -1.04 -8.83 -12.67
N GLY A 127 -0.44 -10.02 -12.83
CA GLY A 127 -1.14 -11.18 -13.33
C GLY A 127 -1.39 -11.12 -14.85
N GLU A 128 -1.86 -12.22 -15.38
CA GLU A 128 -2.36 -12.37 -16.74
C GLU A 128 -3.22 -13.63 -16.80
N ASP A 129 -4.53 -13.47 -17.01
CA ASP A 129 -5.49 -14.59 -16.92
C ASP A 129 -5.10 -15.78 -17.80
N GLY A 130 -5.20 -17.00 -17.24
CA GLY A 130 -4.84 -18.24 -17.91
C GLY A 130 -3.34 -18.48 -18.10
N THR A 131 -2.45 -17.76 -17.40
CA THR A 131 -1.00 -17.93 -17.49
C THR A 131 -0.35 -18.21 -16.13
N PRO A 132 0.89 -18.74 -16.10
CA PRO A 132 1.64 -18.92 -14.85
C PRO A 132 1.84 -17.61 -14.05
N ARG A 133 1.75 -16.44 -14.68
CA ARG A 133 1.78 -15.14 -13.97
C ARG A 133 0.57 -14.95 -13.08
N GLN A 134 -0.59 -15.44 -13.50
CA GLN A 134 -1.80 -15.40 -12.70
C GLN A 134 -1.70 -16.37 -11.53
N ASP A 135 -1.11 -17.56 -11.74
CA ASP A 135 -0.88 -18.53 -10.67
C ASP A 135 0.09 -17.96 -9.62
N ALA A 136 1.17 -17.29 -10.04
CA ALA A 136 2.08 -16.60 -9.13
C ALA A 136 1.38 -15.48 -8.32
N LYS A 137 0.45 -14.75 -8.94
CA LYS A 137 -0.37 -13.76 -8.24
C LYS A 137 -1.25 -14.39 -7.17
N TYR A 138 -1.90 -15.50 -7.48
CA TYR A 138 -2.72 -16.21 -6.50
C TYR A 138 -1.88 -16.77 -5.34
N GLY A 139 -0.73 -17.37 -5.62
CA GLY A 139 0.20 -17.83 -4.57
C GLY A 139 0.67 -16.71 -3.66
N PHE A 140 0.95 -15.52 -4.23
CA PHE A 140 1.28 -14.34 -3.44
C PHE A 140 0.11 -13.87 -2.57
N LEU A 141 -1.12 -13.83 -3.10
CA LEU A 141 -2.32 -13.44 -2.35
C LEU A 141 -2.67 -14.45 -1.26
N ASP A 142 -2.41 -15.75 -1.48
CA ASP A 142 -2.58 -16.79 -0.46
C ASP A 142 -1.61 -16.56 0.71
N ALA A 143 -0.31 -16.35 0.42
CA ALA A 143 0.70 -16.03 1.44
C ALA A 143 0.40 -14.71 2.16
N MET A 144 -0.02 -13.70 1.42
CA MET A 144 -0.46 -12.42 2.00
C MET A 144 -1.66 -12.62 2.94
N SER A 145 -2.62 -13.49 2.60
CA SER A 145 -3.77 -13.78 3.47
C SER A 145 -3.34 -14.31 4.84
N VAL A 146 -2.36 -15.23 4.85
CA VAL A 146 -1.78 -15.78 6.09
C VAL A 146 -1.10 -14.66 6.88
N ARG A 147 -0.24 -13.86 6.21
CA ARG A 147 0.53 -12.81 6.89
C ARG A 147 -0.36 -11.69 7.44
N LEU A 148 -1.43 -11.32 6.74
CA LEU A 148 -2.43 -10.38 7.24
C LEU A 148 -3.09 -10.87 8.52
N GLY A 149 -3.42 -12.18 8.61
CA GLY A 149 -3.94 -12.79 9.83
C GLY A 149 -2.97 -12.70 11.00
N GLU A 150 -1.66 -12.87 10.76
CA GLU A 150 -0.62 -12.75 11.79
C GLU A 150 -0.44 -11.30 12.25
N LEU A 151 -0.37 -10.35 11.30
CA LEU A 151 -0.20 -8.93 11.59
C LEU A 151 -1.38 -8.30 12.34
N ALA A 152 -2.58 -8.87 12.24
CA ALA A 152 -3.77 -8.39 12.93
C ALA A 152 -3.92 -8.93 14.37
N GLN A 153 -3.00 -9.77 14.85
CA GLN A 153 -3.09 -10.35 16.20
C GLN A 153 -2.79 -9.31 17.29
N ASN A 154 -3.39 -9.51 18.45
CA ASN A 154 -3.11 -8.75 19.68
C ASN A 154 -3.31 -7.23 19.55
N ASP A 155 -4.30 -6.79 18.79
CA ASP A 155 -4.60 -5.36 18.55
C ASP A 155 -3.39 -4.56 17.99
N ALA A 156 -2.48 -5.25 17.30
CA ALA A 156 -1.29 -4.63 16.75
C ALA A 156 -1.62 -3.49 15.78
N LEU A 157 -0.78 -2.47 15.79
CA LEU A 157 -0.84 -1.40 14.80
C LEU A 157 -0.05 -1.85 13.56
N ALA A 158 -0.76 -2.22 12.51
CA ALA A 158 -0.13 -2.58 11.25
C ALA A 158 -0.84 -1.92 10.06
N LEU A 159 -0.05 -1.50 9.09
CA LEU A 159 -0.46 -0.84 7.88
C LEU A 159 0.18 -1.52 6.67
N VAL A 160 -0.61 -2.15 5.83
CA VAL A 160 -0.16 -2.64 4.53
C VAL A 160 -0.51 -1.63 3.47
N THR A 161 0.49 -1.17 2.74
CA THR A 161 0.34 -0.19 1.66
C THR A 161 0.92 -0.72 0.37
N GLY A 162 0.51 -0.16 -0.74
CA GLY A 162 1.15 -0.41 -2.03
C GLY A 162 0.21 -0.67 -3.17
N ASP A 163 0.83 -1.02 -4.29
CA ASP A 163 0.15 -1.42 -5.51
C ASP A 163 -0.22 -2.90 -5.43
N LEU A 164 -1.48 -3.16 -5.12
CA LEU A 164 -2.00 -4.52 -5.00
C LEU A 164 -2.52 -5.07 -6.32
N ASN A 165 -2.47 -4.28 -7.40
CA ASN A 165 -2.85 -4.69 -8.75
C ASN A 165 -4.25 -5.31 -8.85
N VAL A 166 -5.18 -4.94 -7.97
CA VAL A 166 -6.58 -5.40 -7.94
C VAL A 166 -7.51 -4.22 -7.63
N GLY A 167 -8.48 -3.96 -8.49
CA GLY A 167 -9.64 -3.17 -8.13
C GLY A 167 -10.66 -4.06 -7.42
N HIS A 168 -10.97 -3.78 -6.15
CA HIS A 168 -11.86 -4.63 -5.35
C HIS A 168 -13.31 -4.57 -5.83
N ARG A 169 -13.83 -3.36 -6.00
CA ARG A 169 -15.24 -3.10 -6.28
C ARG A 169 -15.43 -2.47 -7.67
N PRO A 170 -16.63 -2.53 -8.27
CA PRO A 170 -16.93 -1.78 -9.50
C PRO A 170 -16.59 -0.29 -9.41
N LEU A 171 -16.72 0.32 -8.24
CA LEU A 171 -16.35 1.71 -7.97
C LEU A 171 -14.84 2.00 -8.14
N ASP A 172 -14.00 0.97 -8.09
CA ASP A 172 -12.54 1.09 -8.17
C ASP A 172 -12.01 1.16 -9.61
N ILE A 173 -12.87 0.94 -10.60
CA ILE A 173 -12.48 0.91 -12.02
C ILE A 173 -13.51 1.66 -12.86
N LYS A 174 -13.09 2.73 -13.53
CA LYS A 174 -14.01 3.54 -14.35
C LYS A 174 -14.80 2.74 -15.38
N ASN A 175 -14.14 1.84 -16.09
CA ASN A 175 -14.75 1.01 -17.13
C ASN A 175 -14.84 -0.46 -16.69
N TRP A 176 -15.32 -0.72 -15.46
CA TRP A 176 -15.31 -2.04 -14.84
C TRP A 176 -16.02 -3.14 -15.66
N ARG A 177 -17.12 -2.80 -16.39
CA ARG A 177 -17.87 -3.78 -17.20
C ARG A 177 -17.01 -4.42 -18.28
N GLY A 178 -16.13 -3.66 -18.92
CA GLY A 178 -15.20 -4.14 -19.93
C GLY A 178 -13.96 -4.85 -19.37
N ASN A 179 -13.77 -4.82 -18.05
CA ASN A 179 -12.59 -5.36 -17.38
C ASN A 179 -12.86 -6.61 -16.51
N GLN A 180 -14.10 -7.08 -16.42
CA GLN A 180 -14.51 -8.22 -15.57
C GLN A 180 -13.75 -9.54 -15.83
N LYS A 181 -13.18 -9.69 -17.02
CA LYS A 181 -12.40 -10.87 -17.44
C LYS A 181 -10.91 -10.55 -17.60
N LYS A 182 -10.44 -9.49 -16.98
CA LYS A 182 -9.02 -9.09 -17.05
C LYS A 182 -8.37 -9.22 -15.69
N ALA A 183 -7.10 -9.62 -15.67
CA ALA A 183 -6.27 -9.56 -14.48
C ALA A 183 -6.35 -8.16 -13.86
N GLY A 184 -6.40 -8.11 -12.53
CA GLY A 184 -6.68 -6.92 -11.75
C GLY A 184 -8.17 -6.72 -11.43
N PHE A 185 -9.10 -7.48 -12.06
CA PHE A 185 -10.53 -7.42 -11.74
C PHE A 185 -11.27 -8.77 -11.90
N LEU A 186 -10.52 -9.86 -11.91
CA LEU A 186 -11.11 -11.19 -11.94
C LEU A 186 -11.90 -11.48 -10.65
N PRO A 187 -13.00 -12.23 -10.70
CA PRO A 187 -13.79 -12.55 -9.50
C PRO A 187 -12.94 -13.13 -8.37
N ARG A 188 -12.06 -14.10 -8.67
CA ARG A 188 -11.18 -14.71 -7.65
C ARG A 188 -10.23 -13.71 -7.02
N GLU A 189 -9.65 -12.77 -7.77
CA GLU A 189 -8.80 -11.70 -7.23
C GLU A 189 -9.57 -10.83 -6.23
N ARG A 190 -10.78 -10.41 -6.61
CA ARG A 190 -11.65 -9.57 -5.79
C ARG A 190 -12.11 -10.29 -4.51
N SER A 191 -12.32 -11.60 -4.57
CA SER A 191 -12.71 -12.42 -3.43
C SER A 191 -11.65 -12.49 -2.33
N TYR A 192 -10.35 -12.32 -2.64
CA TYR A 192 -9.34 -12.10 -1.61
C TYR A 192 -9.63 -10.81 -0.83
N PHE A 193 -9.99 -9.73 -1.51
CA PHE A 193 -10.29 -8.44 -0.88
C PHE A 193 -11.62 -8.47 -0.11
N ASP A 194 -12.62 -9.23 -0.59
CA ASP A 194 -13.84 -9.48 0.19
C ASP A 194 -13.49 -10.10 1.56
N ARG A 195 -12.54 -11.04 1.60
CA ARG A 195 -12.07 -11.68 2.85
C ARG A 195 -11.15 -10.76 3.65
N PHE A 196 -10.25 -10.00 3.01
CA PHE A 196 -9.37 -9.07 3.73
C PHE A 196 -10.19 -8.04 4.51
N PHE A 197 -11.26 -7.51 3.90
CA PHE A 197 -12.08 -6.45 4.47
C PHE A 197 -13.38 -6.96 5.14
N GLY A 198 -13.65 -8.26 5.11
CA GLY A 198 -14.76 -8.86 5.82
C GLY A 198 -14.52 -8.90 7.33
N ASP A 199 -15.59 -8.90 8.12
CA ASP A 199 -15.50 -8.91 9.59
C ASP A 199 -14.61 -10.04 10.10
N ALA A 200 -13.75 -9.75 11.06
CA ALA A 200 -12.77 -10.70 11.59
C ALA A 200 -13.44 -11.95 12.13
N GLY A 201 -13.02 -13.12 11.62
CA GLY A 201 -13.55 -14.42 12.02
C GLY A 201 -14.93 -14.77 11.44
N ALA A 202 -15.60 -13.85 10.75
CA ALA A 202 -16.88 -14.13 10.10
C ALA A 202 -16.70 -14.93 8.80
N LEU A 203 -17.72 -15.70 8.44
CA LEU A 203 -17.79 -16.35 7.14
C LEU A 203 -18.14 -15.32 6.07
N VAL A 204 -17.29 -15.19 5.05
CA VAL A 204 -17.45 -14.26 3.92
C VAL A 204 -17.57 -15.05 2.64
N THR A 205 -18.64 -14.83 1.87
CA THR A 205 -18.77 -15.36 0.51
C THR A 205 -18.20 -14.35 -0.46
N GLY A 206 -17.12 -14.69 -1.16
CA GLY A 206 -16.51 -13.84 -2.17
C GLY A 206 -17.38 -13.68 -3.42
N VAL A 207 -17.07 -12.70 -4.25
CA VAL A 207 -17.80 -12.48 -5.53
C VAL A 207 -17.62 -13.63 -6.52
N ASP A 208 -16.67 -14.53 -6.30
CA ASP A 208 -16.52 -15.80 -7.04
C ASP A 208 -17.39 -16.93 -6.50
N GLY A 209 -18.13 -16.67 -5.42
CA GLY A 209 -18.99 -17.65 -4.75
C GLY A 209 -18.23 -18.57 -3.77
N VAL A 210 -16.93 -18.37 -3.55
CA VAL A 210 -16.13 -19.17 -2.64
C VAL A 210 -16.16 -18.55 -1.24
N GLU A 211 -16.45 -19.39 -0.24
CA GLU A 211 -16.47 -18.98 1.16
C GLU A 211 -15.05 -18.96 1.77
N GLY A 212 -14.83 -18.08 2.71
CA GLY A 212 -13.61 -17.97 3.48
C GLY A 212 -13.81 -17.12 4.73
N VAL A 213 -12.76 -17.01 5.55
CA VAL A 213 -12.81 -16.26 6.80
C VAL A 213 -12.41 -14.82 6.57
N GLY A 214 -13.19 -13.87 7.09
CA GLY A 214 -12.87 -12.45 7.10
C GLY A 214 -11.69 -12.14 8.02
N LEU A 215 -10.82 -11.23 7.60
CA LEU A 215 -9.60 -10.86 8.34
C LEU A 215 -9.74 -9.55 9.12
N GLY A 216 -10.80 -8.78 8.88
CA GLY A 216 -11.11 -7.56 9.64
C GLY A 216 -10.26 -6.34 9.28
N TRP A 217 -9.47 -6.39 8.23
CA TRP A 217 -8.71 -5.23 7.78
C TRP A 217 -9.62 -4.13 7.24
N VAL A 218 -9.16 -2.90 7.28
CA VAL A 218 -9.93 -1.74 6.82
C VAL A 218 -9.26 -1.13 5.59
N ASP A 219 -10.00 -1.06 4.48
CA ASP A 219 -9.63 -0.24 3.32
C ASP A 219 -9.83 1.24 3.67
N VAL A 220 -8.74 1.91 4.05
CA VAL A 220 -8.77 3.31 4.47
C VAL A 220 -9.31 4.21 3.36
N GLY A 221 -8.88 3.96 2.12
CA GLY A 221 -9.31 4.76 0.97
C GLY A 221 -10.81 4.67 0.72
N ARG A 222 -11.36 3.46 0.73
CA ARG A 222 -12.80 3.27 0.53
C ARG A 222 -13.62 3.80 1.70
N ARG A 223 -13.11 3.64 2.93
CA ARG A 223 -13.77 4.21 4.12
C ARG A 223 -13.90 5.73 4.05
N PHE A 224 -12.88 6.43 3.56
CA PHE A 224 -12.90 7.90 3.43
C PHE A 224 -13.70 8.37 2.21
N ALA A 225 -13.57 7.69 1.07
CA ALA A 225 -14.27 8.05 -0.15
C ALA A 225 -15.78 7.74 -0.10
N GLY A 226 -16.17 6.72 0.67
CA GLY A 226 -17.56 6.23 0.67
C GLY A 226 -17.94 5.54 -0.65
N GLU A 227 -19.24 5.56 -0.98
CA GLU A 227 -19.82 4.85 -2.13
C GLU A 227 -19.79 5.71 -3.41
N VAL A 228 -18.60 6.15 -3.81
CA VAL A 228 -18.36 6.93 -5.03
C VAL A 228 -17.34 6.27 -5.95
N ASP A 229 -17.37 6.58 -7.24
CA ASP A 229 -16.37 6.15 -8.20
C ASP A 229 -14.99 6.69 -7.81
N GLY A 230 -13.96 5.83 -7.84
CA GLY A 230 -12.60 6.19 -7.42
C GLY A 230 -12.45 6.35 -5.89
N PRO A 231 -11.58 7.27 -5.42
CA PRO A 231 -10.58 8.01 -6.19
C PRO A 231 -9.56 7.07 -6.84
N TYR A 232 -9.33 7.22 -8.14
CA TYR A 232 -8.40 6.37 -8.86
C TYR A 232 -6.96 6.71 -8.51
N THR A 233 -6.08 5.70 -8.57
CA THR A 233 -4.66 5.84 -8.20
C THR A 233 -3.72 5.56 -9.37
N TRP A 234 -4.20 4.89 -10.41
CA TRP A 234 -3.44 4.54 -11.60
C TRP A 234 -4.21 4.86 -12.89
N TRP A 235 -3.48 5.32 -13.91
CA TRP A 235 -4.01 5.60 -15.25
C TRP A 235 -3.06 5.11 -16.32
N SER A 236 -3.58 4.32 -17.25
CA SER A 236 -2.82 3.87 -18.43
C SER A 236 -2.20 5.06 -19.18
N ASN A 237 -1.00 4.86 -19.72
CA ASN A 237 -0.35 5.82 -20.62
C ASN A 237 -1.01 5.89 -22.01
N ARG A 238 -2.07 5.10 -22.26
CA ARG A 238 -2.78 5.03 -23.55
C ARG A 238 -4.15 5.69 -23.45
N GLY A 239 -4.65 6.17 -24.61
CA GLY A 239 -6.04 6.61 -24.75
C GLY A 239 -6.43 7.84 -23.94
N GLN A 240 -5.46 8.71 -23.57
CA GLN A 240 -5.70 9.89 -22.73
C GLN A 240 -6.41 9.52 -21.40
N ALA A 241 -6.07 8.35 -20.85
CA ALA A 241 -6.75 7.81 -19.67
C ALA A 241 -6.69 8.76 -18.47
N PHE A 242 -5.55 9.45 -18.27
CA PHE A 242 -5.40 10.40 -17.19
C PHE A 242 -6.33 11.62 -17.36
N ASP A 243 -6.35 12.23 -18.55
CA ASP A 243 -7.15 13.43 -18.82
C ASP A 243 -8.66 13.13 -18.77
N ASN A 244 -9.06 11.93 -19.23
CA ASN A 244 -10.45 11.45 -19.19
C ASN A 244 -10.85 10.83 -17.84
N ASP A 245 -9.94 10.83 -16.86
CA ASP A 245 -10.10 10.16 -15.57
C ASP A 245 -10.56 8.69 -15.68
N THR A 246 -10.05 7.98 -16.70
CA THR A 246 -10.32 6.55 -16.90
C THR A 246 -9.28 5.74 -16.12
N GLY A 247 -9.41 5.76 -14.82
CA GLY A 247 -8.44 5.20 -13.89
C GLY A 247 -8.91 3.94 -13.18
N TRP A 248 -7.98 3.37 -12.42
CA TRP A 248 -8.15 2.25 -11.50
C TRP A 248 -7.66 2.65 -10.12
N ARG A 249 -8.34 2.23 -9.07
CA ARG A 249 -7.86 2.31 -7.68
C ARG A 249 -7.27 0.95 -7.33
N ILE A 250 -5.98 0.85 -7.39
CA ILE A 250 -5.20 -0.39 -7.15
C ILE A 250 -4.09 -0.22 -6.13
N ASP A 251 -3.86 1.01 -5.68
CA ASP A 251 -2.96 1.34 -4.58
C ASP A 251 -3.78 1.53 -3.30
N TYR A 252 -3.36 0.87 -2.23
CA TYR A 252 -4.13 0.78 -0.99
C TYR A 252 -3.35 1.26 0.22
N HIS A 253 -4.09 1.71 1.23
CA HIS A 253 -3.75 1.70 2.64
C HIS A 253 -4.73 0.76 3.33
N MET A 254 -4.27 -0.41 3.74
CA MET A 254 -5.02 -1.39 4.51
C MET A 254 -4.54 -1.32 5.96
N ALA A 255 -5.39 -0.93 6.86
CA ALA A 255 -5.06 -0.78 8.28
C ALA A 255 -5.72 -1.88 9.13
N THR A 256 -5.03 -2.33 10.18
CA THR A 256 -5.69 -3.11 11.24
C THR A 256 -6.83 -2.31 11.88
N PRO A 257 -7.85 -2.95 12.47
CA PRO A 257 -9.01 -2.25 13.05
C PRO A 257 -8.61 -1.15 14.03
N THR A 258 -7.66 -1.42 14.92
CA THR A 258 -7.18 -0.44 15.89
C THR A 258 -6.52 0.75 15.23
N LEU A 259 -5.63 0.54 14.26
CA LEU A 259 -4.99 1.63 13.51
C LEU A 259 -6.00 2.42 12.68
N ALA A 260 -7.00 1.77 12.10
CA ALA A 260 -8.02 2.41 11.29
C ALA A 260 -8.86 3.44 12.07
N THR A 261 -9.03 3.29 13.38
CA THR A 261 -9.71 4.29 14.24
C THR A 261 -8.90 5.58 14.39
N ARG A 262 -7.62 5.53 14.12
CA ARG A 262 -6.65 6.62 14.31
C ARG A 262 -6.37 7.41 13.03
N VAL A 263 -6.97 7.03 11.90
CA VAL A 263 -6.82 7.75 10.63
C VAL A 263 -7.50 9.11 10.73
N ALA A 264 -6.74 10.17 10.49
CA ALA A 264 -7.22 11.54 10.56
C ALA A 264 -7.56 12.12 9.20
N ASP A 265 -6.83 11.71 8.13
CA ASP A 265 -7.01 12.18 6.75
C ASP A 265 -6.58 11.10 5.76
N TYR A 266 -7.15 11.16 4.55
CA TYR A 266 -6.76 10.32 3.42
C TYR A 266 -6.97 11.07 2.12
N ARG A 267 -5.99 11.01 1.22
CA ARG A 267 -6.10 11.59 -0.11
C ARG A 267 -5.26 10.87 -1.14
N VAL A 268 -5.67 10.94 -2.38
CA VAL A 268 -4.85 10.60 -3.56
C VAL A 268 -4.24 11.88 -4.09
N ALA A 269 -2.92 11.98 -4.08
CA ALA A 269 -2.17 13.16 -4.54
C ALA A 269 -2.03 13.13 -6.08
N ARG A 270 -3.16 13.16 -6.79
CA ARG A 270 -3.19 13.19 -8.25
C ARG A 270 -2.57 14.49 -8.76
N ALA A 271 -1.66 14.39 -9.76
CA ALA A 271 -1.10 15.55 -10.43
C ALA A 271 -2.21 16.39 -11.12
N ALA A 272 -2.01 17.69 -11.22
CA ALA A 272 -3.01 18.59 -11.83
C ALA A 272 -3.15 18.37 -13.35
N SER A 273 -2.10 17.88 -14.01
CA SER A 273 -2.10 17.55 -15.44
C SER A 273 -1.28 16.31 -15.76
N TYR A 274 -1.49 15.75 -16.95
CA TYR A 274 -0.66 14.64 -17.46
C TYR A 274 0.83 14.99 -17.47
N ALA A 275 1.18 16.21 -17.82
CA ALA A 275 2.56 16.67 -17.93
C ALA A 275 3.28 16.79 -16.57
N GLU A 276 2.53 16.98 -15.49
CA GLU A 276 3.07 17.09 -14.13
C GLU A 276 3.23 15.75 -13.43
N ARG A 277 2.76 14.66 -14.06
CA ARG A 277 2.92 13.32 -13.51
C ARG A 277 4.38 12.88 -13.54
N TRP A 278 4.89 12.43 -12.42
CA TRP A 278 6.20 11.81 -12.34
C TRP A 278 6.15 10.27 -12.27
N SER A 279 4.95 9.68 -12.10
CA SER A 279 4.63 8.26 -12.25
C SER A 279 3.28 8.11 -12.95
N ASP A 280 2.94 6.92 -13.45
CA ASP A 280 1.60 6.56 -13.92
C ASP A 280 0.66 6.22 -12.75
N HIS A 281 1.17 6.09 -11.53
CA HIS A 281 0.43 6.08 -10.28
C HIS A 281 0.49 7.44 -9.58
N ALA A 282 -0.55 7.75 -8.83
CA ALA A 282 -0.56 8.89 -7.92
C ALA A 282 -0.23 8.43 -6.49
N PRO A 283 0.54 9.19 -5.71
CA PRO A 283 0.75 8.88 -4.32
C PRO A 283 -0.56 8.81 -3.54
N VAL A 284 -0.72 7.78 -2.73
CA VAL A 284 -1.78 7.66 -1.73
C VAL A 284 -1.20 8.10 -0.39
N VAL A 285 -1.84 9.06 0.25
CA VAL A 285 -1.35 9.69 1.48
C VAL A 285 -2.42 9.61 2.56
N ALA A 286 -2.04 9.17 3.75
CA ALA A 286 -2.91 9.21 4.93
C ALA A 286 -2.17 9.68 6.18
N ASP A 287 -2.91 10.31 7.08
CA ASP A 287 -2.45 10.83 8.36
C ASP A 287 -2.99 9.97 9.50
N TYR A 288 -2.09 9.48 10.38
CA TYR A 288 -2.42 8.60 11.49
C TYR A 288 -2.06 9.28 12.82
N ARG A 289 -2.94 9.22 13.83
CA ARG A 289 -2.66 9.71 15.19
C ARG A 289 -2.05 8.59 16.00
N LEU A 290 -0.83 8.79 16.49
CA LEU A 290 -0.11 7.85 17.35
C LEU A 290 0.24 8.53 18.69
N GLY A 291 0.58 7.73 19.71
CA GLY A 291 0.85 8.24 21.05
C GLY A 291 -0.41 8.66 21.81
N VAL A 292 -1.54 7.98 21.58
CA VAL A 292 -2.86 8.31 22.20
C VAL A 292 -3.26 7.27 23.22
#